data_d724212410dc4e74bf70641cb9af2f8f
#
_entry.id   d724212410dc4e74bf70641cb9af2f8f
#
_cell.length_a   1.000
_cell.length_b   1.000
_cell.length_c   1.000
_cell.angle_alpha   90.00
_cell.angle_beta   90.00
_cell.angle_gamma   90.00
#
_symmetry.space_group_name_H-M   'P 1'
#
loop_
_entity.id
_entity.type
_entity.pdbx_description
1 polymer ?
#
loop_
_entity_poly.entity_id
_entity_poly.type
_entity_poly.pdbx_seq_one_letter_code
_entity_poly.pdbx_strand_id
1 'polypeptide(L)'
;MGQRITLAVAILVSVSLAGDLSVRAEPVAGAKPRPAKRTAVARPSRSPASKSTSLGTLVAHVRPGRVVTVRSGPNGPVVARLSSRTEFGSGRTFAVTQAGRRLAVITSELPNGRVGWLDTGSGSLRFSRTRVTLDIDLSTRELRVRSGGRVMRRMRVGPGARGTPTPTGRFAITDKLRGSDFSASAYGCCILALSGHQTSLPPGWTGGDRLAIHGGSTAGTVSTGCLHAAARDLVWLMHSVPLGAQITIHP
;
A
#
# COMPACT_ATOMS: atom_id res chain seq x y z
N MET A 1 1.57 -2.18 53.58
CA MET A 1 0.13 -2.50 53.59
C MET A 1 -0.36 -2.50 52.18
N GLY A 2 -0.48 -3.69 51.61
CA GLY A 2 -0.87 -3.85 50.21
C GLY A 2 -2.34 -4.27 50.11
N GLN A 3 -3.09 -3.57 49.33
CA GLN A 3 -4.48 -3.91 49.03
C GLN A 3 -4.52 -4.62 47.67
N ARG A 4 -4.85 -5.91 47.70
CA ARG A 4 -5.11 -6.71 46.46
C ARG A 4 -6.59 -6.51 46.11
N ILE A 5 -6.85 -5.96 44.92
CA ILE A 5 -8.19 -5.88 44.36
C ILE A 5 -8.36 -7.10 43.43
N THR A 6 -9.23 -8.00 43.84
CA THR A 6 -9.63 -9.17 43.07
C THR A 6 -10.81 -8.78 42.18
N LEU A 7 -10.66 -8.85 40.88
CA LEU A 7 -11.73 -8.61 39.92
C LEU A 7 -12.35 -9.94 39.52
N ALA A 8 -13.63 -10.13 39.88
CA ALA A 8 -14.42 -11.30 39.51
C ALA A 8 -14.94 -11.13 38.08
N VAL A 9 -14.68 -12.14 37.25
CA VAL A 9 -15.22 -12.25 35.90
C VAL A 9 -16.54 -12.99 35.96
N ALA A 10 -17.64 -12.31 35.62
CA ALA A 10 -18.94 -12.95 35.44
C ALA A 10 -19.08 -13.45 33.98
N ILE A 11 -19.23 -14.74 33.82
CA ILE A 11 -19.51 -15.39 32.55
C ILE A 11 -21.04 -15.42 32.38
N LEU A 12 -21.56 -14.67 31.41
CA LEU A 12 -22.93 -14.78 30.93
C LEU A 12 -23.02 -15.80 29.80
N VAL A 13 -23.64 -16.92 30.08
CA VAL A 13 -24.00 -17.94 29.09
C VAL A 13 -25.37 -17.57 28.51
N SER A 14 -25.40 -17.21 27.23
CA SER A 14 -26.64 -16.99 26.49
C SER A 14 -27.02 -18.29 25.74
N VAL A 15 -28.12 -18.89 26.13
CA VAL A 15 -28.75 -20.02 25.44
C VAL A 15 -29.63 -19.47 24.32
N SER A 16 -29.32 -19.79 23.07
CA SER A 16 -30.17 -19.49 21.92
C SER A 16 -31.00 -20.70 21.58
N LEU A 17 -32.32 -20.61 21.70
CA LEU A 17 -33.27 -21.58 21.18
C LEU A 17 -33.33 -21.46 19.65
N ALA A 18 -33.02 -22.54 18.95
CA ALA A 18 -33.29 -22.70 17.52
C ALA A 18 -34.74 -23.16 17.33
N GLY A 19 -35.53 -22.32 16.68
CA GLY A 19 -36.86 -22.70 16.20
C GLY A 19 -36.76 -23.14 14.73
N ASP A 20 -37.03 -24.42 14.47
CA ASP A 20 -37.21 -25.00 13.14
C ASP A 20 -38.54 -24.55 12.55
N LEU A 21 -38.50 -23.85 11.41
CA LEU A 21 -39.65 -23.60 10.54
C LEU A 21 -39.42 -24.31 9.19
N SER A 22 -39.89 -25.52 9.12
CA SER A 22 -39.96 -26.30 7.88
C SER A 22 -41.07 -25.77 7.00
N VAL A 23 -40.73 -25.05 5.92
CA VAL A 23 -41.64 -24.71 4.84
C VAL A 23 -41.57 -25.80 3.77
N ARG A 24 -42.69 -26.49 3.63
CA ARG A 24 -42.94 -27.55 2.63
C ARG A 24 -43.24 -26.89 1.28
N ALA A 25 -42.41 -27.06 0.27
CA ALA A 25 -42.67 -26.60 -1.10
C ALA A 25 -43.40 -27.72 -1.87
N GLU A 26 -44.55 -27.36 -2.42
CA GLU A 26 -45.29 -28.18 -3.37
C GLU A 26 -44.71 -28.11 -4.80
N PRO A 27 -44.70 -29.18 -5.59
CA PRO A 27 -44.17 -29.17 -6.94
C PRO A 27 -45.17 -28.59 -7.95
N VAL A 28 -44.80 -27.49 -8.64
CA VAL A 28 -45.53 -26.97 -9.80
C VAL A 28 -45.08 -27.72 -11.05
N ALA A 29 -46.07 -28.29 -11.75
CA ALA A 29 -45.91 -29.10 -12.94
C ALA A 29 -45.43 -28.31 -14.16
N GLY A 30 -44.53 -28.91 -14.89
CA GLY A 30 -44.05 -28.78 -16.25
C GLY A 30 -44.54 -27.72 -17.20
N ALA A 31 -43.61 -26.84 -17.60
CA ALA A 31 -43.68 -26.15 -18.91
C ALA A 31 -42.41 -26.53 -19.70
N LYS A 32 -42.56 -27.11 -20.89
CA LYS A 32 -41.46 -27.44 -21.82
C LYS A 32 -40.78 -26.19 -22.30
N PRO A 33 -39.45 -26.09 -22.25
CA PRO A 33 -38.76 -24.91 -22.80
C PRO A 33 -38.74 -24.95 -24.34
N ARG A 34 -39.17 -23.88 -24.94
CA ARG A 34 -39.00 -23.57 -26.36
C ARG A 34 -37.54 -23.33 -26.68
N PRO A 35 -36.98 -23.81 -27.80
CA PRO A 35 -35.55 -23.57 -28.12
C PRO A 35 -35.32 -22.07 -28.41
N ALA A 36 -34.51 -21.42 -27.58
CA ALA A 36 -34.04 -20.07 -27.81
C ALA A 36 -33.05 -20.04 -28.98
N LYS A 37 -33.29 -19.18 -29.94
CA LYS A 37 -32.35 -18.87 -31.02
C LYS A 37 -31.08 -18.33 -30.40
N ARG A 38 -29.96 -19.03 -30.59
CA ARG A 38 -28.62 -18.58 -30.18
C ARG A 38 -28.24 -17.34 -30.98
N THR A 39 -28.41 -16.18 -30.42
CA THR A 39 -27.79 -14.94 -30.92
C THR A 39 -26.30 -15.08 -30.67
N ALA A 40 -25.48 -15.04 -31.74
CA ALA A 40 -24.04 -15.09 -31.63
C ALA A 40 -23.59 -13.82 -30.92
N VAL A 41 -23.10 -13.99 -29.67
CA VAL A 41 -22.43 -12.92 -28.93
C VAL A 41 -21.11 -12.65 -29.62
N ALA A 42 -20.97 -11.47 -30.23
CA ALA A 42 -19.75 -11.01 -30.83
C ALA A 42 -18.64 -11.01 -29.77
N ARG A 43 -17.56 -11.76 -30.05
CA ARG A 43 -16.36 -11.82 -29.23
C ARG A 43 -15.79 -10.41 -29.14
N PRO A 44 -15.54 -9.85 -27.92
CA PRO A 44 -14.89 -8.55 -27.85
C PRO A 44 -13.51 -8.66 -28.52
N SER A 45 -13.28 -7.84 -29.54
CA SER A 45 -12.00 -7.72 -30.22
C SER A 45 -10.97 -7.27 -29.17
N ARG A 46 -10.00 -8.12 -28.87
CA ARG A 46 -8.83 -7.73 -28.10
C ARG A 46 -8.08 -6.67 -28.91
N SER A 47 -8.23 -5.41 -28.53
CA SER A 47 -7.32 -4.36 -28.98
C SER A 47 -5.90 -4.81 -28.71
N PRO A 48 -4.99 -4.74 -29.71
CA PRO A 48 -3.60 -5.08 -29.48
C PRO A 48 -3.06 -4.19 -28.37
N ALA A 49 -2.57 -4.81 -27.29
CA ALA A 49 -1.89 -4.10 -26.23
C ALA A 49 -0.73 -3.33 -26.86
N SER A 50 -0.90 -2.01 -26.96
CA SER A 50 0.16 -1.10 -27.40
C SER A 50 1.40 -1.43 -26.58
N LYS A 51 2.49 -1.82 -27.24
CA LYS A 51 3.81 -1.96 -26.64
C LYS A 51 4.34 -0.55 -26.35
N SER A 52 3.69 0.13 -25.40
CA SER A 52 4.24 1.34 -24.82
C SER A 52 5.57 0.95 -24.19
N THR A 53 6.66 1.33 -24.82
CA THR A 53 8.01 1.31 -24.25
C THR A 53 7.99 2.35 -23.13
N SER A 54 7.42 1.99 -22.01
CA SER A 54 7.31 2.85 -20.84
C SER A 54 8.71 3.30 -20.44
N LEU A 55 8.99 4.59 -20.60
CA LEU A 55 10.24 5.23 -20.18
C LEU A 55 10.49 5.06 -18.66
N GLY A 56 9.56 4.43 -17.97
CA GLY A 56 9.56 4.25 -16.52
C GLY A 56 9.17 5.51 -15.76
N THR A 57 8.96 5.37 -14.47
CA THR A 57 8.63 6.46 -13.54
C THR A 57 9.83 7.40 -13.40
N LEU A 58 9.61 8.69 -13.59
CA LEU A 58 10.58 9.72 -13.25
C LEU A 58 10.66 9.82 -11.71
N VAL A 59 11.88 9.84 -11.19
CA VAL A 59 12.17 9.98 -9.76
C VAL A 59 12.97 11.25 -9.53
N ALA A 60 12.46 12.14 -8.68
CA ALA A 60 13.15 13.35 -8.24
C ALA A 60 13.87 13.08 -6.92
N HIS A 61 15.16 13.37 -6.85
CA HIS A 61 15.99 13.23 -5.67
C HIS A 61 16.41 14.62 -5.17
N VAL A 62 16.24 14.89 -3.90
CA VAL A 62 16.75 16.13 -3.31
C VAL A 62 18.27 16.01 -3.16
N ARG A 63 19.00 16.99 -3.71
CA ARG A 63 20.47 17.01 -3.62
C ARG A 63 20.91 17.21 -2.16
N PRO A 64 22.02 16.57 -1.74
CA PRO A 64 22.58 16.76 -0.41
C PRO A 64 22.71 18.25 -0.04
N GLY A 65 22.36 18.59 1.19
CA GLY A 65 22.39 19.96 1.71
C GLY A 65 21.34 20.90 1.13
N ARG A 66 20.45 20.43 0.24
CA ARG A 66 19.38 21.25 -0.34
C ARG A 66 18.05 21.00 0.36
N VAL A 67 17.20 22.01 0.25
CA VAL A 67 15.82 22.00 0.73
C VAL A 67 14.90 22.18 -0.47
N VAL A 68 13.77 21.49 -0.46
CA VAL A 68 12.70 21.65 -1.44
C VAL A 68 11.41 22.06 -0.73
N THR A 69 10.58 22.79 -1.45
CA THR A 69 9.27 23.23 -0.96
C THR A 69 8.20 22.37 -1.62
N VAL A 70 7.34 21.77 -0.82
CA VAL A 70 6.13 21.03 -1.24
C VAL A 70 4.93 21.94 -1.08
N ARG A 71 4.08 22.00 -2.11
CA ARG A 71 2.81 22.73 -2.12
C ARG A 71 1.64 21.77 -2.29
N SER A 72 0.47 22.16 -1.83
CA SER A 72 -0.77 21.37 -1.97
C SER A 72 -1.39 21.38 -3.37
N GLY A 73 -0.92 22.25 -4.25
CA GLY A 73 -1.36 22.38 -5.64
C GLY A 73 -0.31 23.11 -6.47
N PRO A 74 -0.48 23.21 -7.81
CA PRO A 74 0.49 23.89 -8.69
C PRO A 74 0.76 25.34 -8.25
N ASN A 75 -0.26 26.03 -7.78
CA ASN A 75 -0.19 27.38 -7.22
C ASN A 75 -0.68 27.43 -5.77
N GLY A 76 -0.81 26.25 -5.13
CA GLY A 76 -1.30 26.13 -3.77
C GLY A 76 -0.31 26.60 -2.71
N PRO A 77 -0.78 26.70 -1.46
CA PRO A 77 0.08 27.06 -0.34
C PRO A 77 1.18 26.04 -0.11
N VAL A 78 2.24 26.50 0.55
CA VAL A 78 3.33 25.64 1.02
C VAL A 78 2.80 24.76 2.15
N VAL A 79 2.98 23.44 2.04
CA VAL A 79 2.62 22.47 3.08
C VAL A 79 3.84 21.96 3.85
N ALA A 80 5.02 21.93 3.21
CA ALA A 80 6.26 21.52 3.86
C ALA A 80 7.49 22.13 3.20
N ARG A 81 8.57 22.25 3.98
CA ARG A 81 9.93 22.49 3.52
C ARG A 81 10.78 21.30 3.96
N LEU A 82 11.34 20.57 3.02
CA LEU A 82 11.94 19.27 3.24
C LEU A 82 13.41 19.25 2.90
N SER A 83 14.23 18.77 3.81
CA SER A 83 15.65 18.57 3.60
C SER A 83 15.91 17.38 2.66
N SER A 84 17.19 17.16 2.33
CA SER A 84 17.64 16.06 1.47
C SER A 84 17.54 14.67 2.12
N ARG A 85 17.18 14.59 3.40
CA ARG A 85 16.96 13.33 4.10
C ARG A 85 15.54 13.24 4.60
N THR A 86 15.01 11.99 4.65
CA THR A 86 13.74 11.69 5.28
C THR A 86 13.90 11.71 6.81
N GLU A 87 12.81 11.61 7.53
CA GLU A 87 12.78 11.43 8.98
C GLU A 87 13.51 10.16 9.45
N PHE A 88 13.62 9.16 8.57
CA PHE A 88 14.33 7.91 8.82
C PHE A 88 15.77 7.91 8.29
N GLY A 89 16.25 9.02 7.78
CA GLY A 89 17.64 9.20 7.35
C GLY A 89 17.95 8.78 5.90
N SER A 90 17.02 8.22 5.15
CA SER A 90 17.21 7.91 3.72
C SER A 90 17.38 9.19 2.89
N GLY A 91 18.00 9.07 1.72
CA GLY A 91 18.02 10.15 0.74
C GLY A 91 16.60 10.44 0.24
N ARG A 92 16.12 11.68 0.42
CA ARG A 92 14.74 12.03 0.06
C ARG A 92 14.52 11.96 -1.45
N THR A 93 13.52 11.16 -1.81
CA THR A 93 13.12 10.92 -3.20
C THR A 93 11.62 11.03 -3.35
N PHE A 94 11.18 11.37 -4.55
CA PHE A 94 9.76 11.47 -4.90
C PHE A 94 9.48 10.75 -6.21
N ALA A 95 8.45 9.93 -6.25
CA ALA A 95 7.89 9.42 -7.50
C ALA A 95 7.11 10.56 -8.19
N VAL A 96 7.53 10.92 -9.39
CA VAL A 96 6.88 11.97 -10.17
C VAL A 96 5.70 11.36 -10.92
N THR A 97 4.51 11.93 -10.73
CA THR A 97 3.28 11.53 -11.42
C THR A 97 2.97 12.40 -12.63
N GLN A 98 3.40 13.66 -12.59
CA GLN A 98 3.27 14.59 -13.71
C GLN A 98 4.50 15.49 -13.76
N ALA A 99 5.13 15.56 -14.94
CA ALA A 99 6.25 16.45 -15.21
C ALA A 99 5.78 17.71 -15.94
N GLY A 100 6.39 18.84 -15.59
CA GLY A 100 6.08 20.14 -16.17
C GLY A 100 6.91 21.24 -15.50
N ARG A 101 6.46 22.47 -15.58
CA ARG A 101 7.07 23.61 -14.89
C ARG A 101 7.17 23.39 -13.37
N ARG A 102 6.20 22.64 -12.82
CA ARG A 102 6.23 22.05 -11.49
C ARG A 102 6.00 20.55 -11.61
N LEU A 103 6.52 19.79 -10.67
CA LEU A 103 6.37 18.36 -10.63
C LEU A 103 5.25 18.00 -9.66
N ALA A 104 4.24 17.25 -10.14
CA ALA A 104 3.34 16.54 -9.23
C ALA A 104 4.04 15.28 -8.73
N VAL A 105 4.08 15.08 -7.43
CA VAL A 105 4.83 13.99 -6.78
C VAL A 105 3.99 13.29 -5.72
N ILE A 106 4.24 12.01 -5.55
CA ILE A 106 3.75 11.25 -4.40
C ILE A 106 4.63 11.61 -3.20
N THR A 107 4.00 12.01 -2.11
CA THR A 107 4.68 12.48 -0.88
C THR A 107 3.92 12.03 0.37
N SER A 108 4.63 11.90 1.48
CA SER A 108 4.08 11.67 2.81
C SER A 108 3.57 12.92 3.53
N GLU A 109 3.78 14.08 2.96
CA GLU A 109 3.43 15.35 3.59
C GLU A 109 1.95 15.76 3.38
N LEU A 110 1.21 14.93 2.67
CA LEU A 110 -0.21 15.12 2.36
C LEU A 110 -1.00 13.85 2.64
N PRO A 111 -2.30 13.95 2.89
CA PRO A 111 -3.17 12.79 3.04
C PRO A 111 -3.06 11.81 1.86
N ASN A 112 -3.32 10.54 2.11
CA ASN A 112 -3.32 9.48 1.09
C ASN A 112 -4.12 9.89 -0.15
N GLY A 113 -3.57 9.60 -1.33
CA GLY A 113 -4.21 9.94 -2.61
C GLY A 113 -3.98 11.38 -3.10
N ARG A 114 -3.44 12.27 -2.25
CA ARG A 114 -3.07 13.64 -2.67
C ARG A 114 -1.65 13.68 -3.21
N VAL A 115 -1.42 14.56 -4.19
CA VAL A 115 -0.08 14.81 -4.73
C VAL A 115 0.45 16.15 -4.25
N GLY A 116 1.74 16.18 -3.94
CA GLY A 116 2.48 17.41 -3.66
C GLY A 116 3.03 18.01 -4.96
N TRP A 117 3.35 19.30 -4.94
CA TRP A 117 3.90 20.01 -6.08
C TRP A 117 5.25 20.61 -5.71
N LEU A 118 6.30 20.27 -6.48
CA LEU A 118 7.67 20.75 -6.31
C LEU A 118 8.02 21.75 -7.40
N ASP A 119 8.78 22.79 -7.03
CA ASP A 119 9.43 23.69 -7.97
C ASP A 119 10.68 23.05 -8.56
N THR A 120 10.88 23.18 -9.88
CA THR A 120 12.03 22.59 -10.59
C THR A 120 13.20 23.58 -10.73
N GLY A 121 12.96 24.87 -10.54
CA GLY A 121 13.90 25.94 -10.88
C GLY A 121 15.03 26.18 -9.88
N SER A 122 15.02 25.53 -8.71
CA SER A 122 15.97 25.82 -7.62
C SER A 122 17.33 25.13 -7.72
N GLY A 123 17.54 24.26 -8.73
CA GLY A 123 18.74 23.40 -8.80
C GLY A 123 18.85 22.39 -7.64
N SER A 124 17.81 22.28 -6.81
CA SER A 124 17.81 21.42 -5.62
C SER A 124 17.53 19.94 -5.94
N LEU A 125 17.12 19.64 -7.18
CA LEU A 125 16.74 18.30 -7.59
C LEU A 125 17.77 17.72 -8.57
N ARG A 126 17.93 16.39 -8.52
CA ARG A 126 18.47 15.55 -9.58
C ARG A 126 17.41 14.52 -9.96
N PHE A 127 17.51 13.97 -11.16
CA PHE A 127 16.50 13.07 -11.69
C PHE A 127 17.10 11.74 -12.09
N SER A 128 16.31 10.69 -11.94
CA SER A 128 16.54 9.36 -12.50
C SER A 128 15.22 8.77 -12.98
N ARG A 129 15.28 7.57 -13.55
CA ARG A 129 14.09 6.80 -13.92
C ARG A 129 14.17 5.39 -13.35
N THR A 130 13.02 4.88 -12.95
CA THR A 130 12.90 3.47 -12.61
C THR A 130 11.75 2.82 -13.40
N ARG A 131 11.97 1.59 -13.87
CA ARG A 131 10.93 0.76 -14.47
C ARG A 131 10.29 -0.18 -13.42
N VAL A 132 10.81 -0.17 -12.20
CA VAL A 132 10.31 -1.02 -11.12
C VAL A 132 9.05 -0.40 -10.54
N THR A 133 7.99 -1.20 -10.48
CA THR A 133 6.73 -0.88 -9.82
C THR A 133 6.27 -2.06 -8.99
N LEU A 134 5.52 -1.77 -7.93
CA LEU A 134 4.91 -2.77 -7.09
C LEU A 134 3.39 -2.69 -7.23
N ASP A 135 2.76 -3.84 -7.23
CA ASP A 135 1.31 -4.00 -7.33
C ASP A 135 0.86 -4.98 -6.26
N ILE A 136 -0.03 -4.57 -5.39
CA ILE A 136 -0.53 -5.38 -4.29
C ILE A 136 -2.03 -5.52 -4.40
N ASP A 137 -2.49 -6.75 -4.43
CA ASP A 137 -3.88 -7.15 -4.39
C ASP A 137 -4.16 -7.74 -2.99
N LEU A 138 -4.94 -7.01 -2.20
CA LEU A 138 -5.25 -7.38 -0.81
C LEU A 138 -6.19 -8.58 -0.76
N SER A 139 -7.07 -8.76 -1.75
CA SER A 139 -8.01 -9.88 -1.81
C SER A 139 -7.29 -11.21 -2.00
N THR A 140 -6.28 -11.24 -2.86
CA THR A 140 -5.43 -12.41 -3.10
C THR A 140 -4.20 -12.46 -2.18
N ARG A 141 -3.92 -11.35 -1.48
CA ARG A 141 -2.72 -11.18 -0.64
C ARG A 141 -1.43 -11.41 -1.42
N GLU A 142 -1.38 -10.95 -2.65
CA GLU A 142 -0.23 -11.08 -3.53
C GLU A 142 0.40 -9.73 -3.80
N LEU A 143 1.72 -9.64 -3.62
CA LEU A 143 2.54 -8.55 -4.10
C LEU A 143 3.28 -9.01 -5.36
N ARG A 144 3.15 -8.23 -6.44
CA ARG A 144 3.86 -8.40 -7.71
C ARG A 144 4.86 -7.27 -7.88
N VAL A 145 6.12 -7.61 -8.05
CA VAL A 145 7.13 -6.64 -8.48
C VAL A 145 7.29 -6.76 -9.99
N ARG A 146 7.21 -5.63 -10.68
CA ARG A 146 7.31 -5.55 -12.14
C ARG A 146 8.49 -4.67 -12.55
N SER A 147 9.08 -4.96 -13.70
CA SER A 147 10.02 -4.06 -14.37
C SER A 147 9.65 -3.96 -15.85
N GLY A 148 9.37 -2.75 -16.31
CA GLY A 148 8.91 -2.51 -17.68
C GLY A 148 7.63 -3.29 -18.05
N GLY A 149 6.72 -3.48 -17.08
CA GLY A 149 5.48 -4.25 -17.23
C GLY A 149 5.63 -5.76 -17.00
N ARG A 150 6.85 -6.31 -17.09
CA ARG A 150 7.11 -7.75 -16.86
C ARG A 150 7.17 -8.05 -15.38
N VAL A 151 6.48 -9.09 -14.91
CA VAL A 151 6.57 -9.57 -13.52
C VAL A 151 7.93 -10.18 -13.28
N MET A 152 8.67 -9.64 -12.34
CA MET A 152 9.97 -10.15 -11.89
C MET A 152 9.83 -11.12 -10.73
N ARG A 153 8.89 -10.83 -9.81
CA ARG A 153 8.66 -11.64 -8.63
C ARG A 153 7.21 -11.52 -8.15
N ARG A 154 6.70 -12.60 -7.60
CA ARG A 154 5.44 -12.67 -6.85
C ARG A 154 5.74 -13.12 -5.44
N MET A 155 5.08 -12.55 -4.47
CA MET A 155 5.24 -12.93 -3.07
C MET A 155 3.94 -12.75 -2.30
N ARG A 156 3.78 -13.50 -1.24
CA ARG A 156 2.63 -13.40 -0.37
C ARG A 156 2.84 -12.28 0.66
N VAL A 157 1.77 -11.54 0.96
CA VAL A 157 1.77 -10.51 1.99
C VAL A 157 0.63 -10.72 2.99
N GLY A 158 0.86 -10.32 4.24
CA GLY A 158 -0.16 -10.25 5.29
C GLY A 158 -0.62 -8.80 5.45
N PRO A 159 -1.84 -8.43 5.09
CA PRO A 159 -2.35 -7.08 5.24
C PRO A 159 -2.80 -6.77 6.67
N GLY A 160 -3.23 -5.53 6.88
CA GLY A 160 -3.81 -5.04 8.13
C GLY A 160 -5.06 -5.78 8.55
N ALA A 161 -5.30 -5.85 9.87
CA ALA A 161 -6.47 -6.46 10.46
C ALA A 161 -7.77 -5.70 10.07
N ARG A 162 -8.94 -6.32 10.28
CA ARG A 162 -10.24 -5.73 9.90
C ARG A 162 -10.47 -4.34 10.51
N GLY A 163 -10.04 -4.11 11.76
CA GLY A 163 -10.17 -2.82 12.44
C GLY A 163 -9.13 -1.78 12.03
N THR A 164 -8.06 -2.23 11.40
CA THR A 164 -6.93 -1.40 10.96
C THR A 164 -6.49 -1.84 9.55
N PRO A 165 -7.39 -1.78 8.54
CA PRO A 165 -7.10 -2.31 7.22
C PRO A 165 -5.94 -1.56 6.56
N THR A 166 -5.19 -2.24 5.71
CA THR A 166 -4.18 -1.59 4.88
C THR A 166 -4.85 -0.60 3.94
N PRO A 167 -4.50 0.69 3.98
CA PRO A 167 -5.03 1.69 3.05
C PRO A 167 -4.71 1.36 1.60
N THR A 168 -5.70 1.49 0.74
CA THR A 168 -5.56 1.32 -0.72
C THR A 168 -5.15 2.62 -1.38
N GLY A 169 -4.58 2.54 -2.60
CA GLY A 169 -4.19 3.71 -3.36
C GLY A 169 -2.78 3.59 -3.96
N ARG A 170 -2.25 4.75 -4.36
CA ARG A 170 -0.93 4.86 -4.97
C ARG A 170 0.04 5.53 -4.01
N PHE A 171 1.16 4.85 -3.77
CA PHE A 171 2.21 5.30 -2.86
C PHE A 171 3.58 5.19 -3.55
N ALA A 172 4.64 5.60 -2.84
CA ALA A 172 6.02 5.43 -3.27
C ALA A 172 6.85 4.83 -2.13
N ILE A 173 7.91 4.10 -2.47
CA ILE A 173 8.92 3.66 -1.51
C ILE A 173 9.77 4.87 -1.12
N THR A 174 9.76 5.25 0.14
CA THR A 174 10.49 6.41 0.67
C THR A 174 11.77 6.04 1.37
N ASP A 175 11.77 4.90 2.06
CA ASP A 175 12.92 4.46 2.87
C ASP A 175 13.14 2.95 2.77
N LYS A 176 14.39 2.56 2.95
CA LYS A 176 14.81 1.17 3.11
C LYS A 176 15.69 1.08 4.36
N LEU A 177 15.17 0.43 5.40
CA LEU A 177 15.73 0.48 6.74
C LEU A 177 16.01 -0.94 7.23
N ARG A 178 16.98 -1.08 8.12
CA ARG A 178 17.22 -2.34 8.82
C ARG A 178 16.27 -2.42 10.01
N GLY A 179 15.63 -3.57 10.20
CA GLY A 179 14.72 -3.76 11.31
C GLY A 179 15.43 -3.66 12.68
N SER A 180 16.73 -3.99 12.74
CA SER A 180 17.56 -3.83 13.94
C SER A 180 17.72 -2.39 14.40
N ASP A 181 17.56 -1.40 13.51
CA ASP A 181 17.68 0.02 13.86
C ASP A 181 16.41 0.52 14.59
N PHE A 182 15.37 -0.30 14.70
CA PHE A 182 14.09 -0.02 15.37
C PHE A 182 13.78 -1.12 16.40
N SER A 183 13.05 -2.16 15.97
CA SER A 183 12.74 -3.33 16.78
C SER A 183 12.75 -4.56 15.88
N ALA A 184 13.82 -5.36 15.94
CA ALA A 184 13.94 -6.57 15.11
C ALA A 184 12.83 -7.60 15.39
N SER A 185 12.32 -7.66 16.63
CA SER A 185 11.21 -8.54 17.00
C SER A 185 9.88 -8.13 16.35
N ALA A 186 9.66 -6.81 16.15
CA ALA A 186 8.44 -6.31 15.53
C ALA A 186 8.53 -6.23 14.00
N TYR A 187 9.69 -5.90 13.44
CA TYR A 187 9.85 -5.57 12.03
C TYR A 187 10.66 -6.61 11.21
N GLY A 188 11.25 -7.59 11.86
CA GLY A 188 12.13 -8.56 11.21
C GLY A 188 13.43 -7.94 10.72
N CYS A 189 13.98 -8.43 9.60
CA CYS A 189 15.26 -7.95 9.04
C CYS A 189 15.21 -6.53 8.48
N CYS A 190 14.07 -6.17 7.93
CA CYS A 190 14.05 -5.15 6.88
C CYS A 190 12.69 -4.43 6.84
N ILE A 191 12.73 -3.13 6.54
CA ILE A 191 11.55 -2.29 6.43
C ILE A 191 11.65 -1.49 5.12
N LEU A 192 10.63 -1.58 4.27
CA LEU A 192 10.41 -0.66 3.16
C LEU A 192 9.30 0.29 3.56
N ALA A 193 9.62 1.51 3.97
CA ALA A 193 8.61 2.51 4.31
C ALA A 193 7.98 3.09 3.04
N LEU A 194 6.68 3.36 3.12
CA LEU A 194 5.87 3.94 2.05
C LEU A 194 5.54 5.40 2.36
N SER A 195 5.15 6.15 1.34
CA SER A 195 4.65 7.52 1.51
C SER A 195 3.24 7.57 2.13
N GLY A 196 2.59 6.43 2.30
CA GLY A 196 1.22 6.35 2.83
C GLY A 196 1.16 6.37 4.34
N HIS A 197 -0.02 6.73 4.85
CA HIS A 197 -0.36 6.77 6.27
C HIS A 197 -1.50 5.83 6.59
N GLN A 198 -1.47 5.22 7.76
CA GLN A 198 -2.59 4.50 8.32
C GLN A 198 -3.61 5.50 8.88
N THR A 199 -4.84 5.41 8.41
CA THR A 199 -5.93 6.34 8.78
C THR A 199 -6.88 5.78 9.82
N SER A 200 -6.72 4.51 10.21
CA SER A 200 -7.58 3.80 11.17
C SER A 200 -6.71 3.17 12.26
N LEU A 201 -6.22 3.99 13.18
CA LEU A 201 -5.39 3.52 14.30
C LEU A 201 -6.26 3.24 15.53
N PRO A 202 -5.90 2.25 16.37
CA PRO A 202 -6.62 1.97 17.59
C PRO A 202 -6.56 3.16 18.58
N PRO A 203 -7.58 3.35 19.41
CA PRO A 203 -7.50 4.31 20.53
C PRO A 203 -6.25 4.07 21.39
N GLY A 204 -5.57 5.16 21.77
CA GLY A 204 -4.35 5.08 22.59
C GLY A 204 -3.09 4.62 21.83
N TRP A 205 -3.13 4.54 20.50
CA TRP A 205 -1.94 4.22 19.69
C TRP A 205 -0.86 5.28 19.86
N THR A 206 0.34 4.86 20.25
CA THR A 206 1.50 5.74 20.49
C THR A 206 2.59 5.58 19.42
N GLY A 207 2.43 4.63 18.49
CA GLY A 207 3.34 4.42 17.37
C GLY A 207 3.10 5.42 16.24
N GLY A 208 3.98 5.41 15.23
CA GLY A 208 3.77 6.18 14.01
C GLY A 208 2.64 5.62 13.14
N ASP A 209 2.22 6.41 12.16
CA ASP A 209 1.16 6.07 11.21
C ASP A 209 1.69 5.70 9.81
N ARG A 210 3.01 5.75 9.59
CA ARG A 210 3.63 5.46 8.29
C ARG A 210 3.44 4.00 7.91
N LEU A 211 2.90 3.79 6.72
CA LEU A 211 2.80 2.45 6.13
C LEU A 211 4.18 1.90 5.76
N ALA A 212 4.34 0.59 5.93
CA ALA A 212 5.55 -0.10 5.52
C ALA A 212 5.27 -1.53 5.05
N ILE A 213 6.24 -2.12 4.35
CA ILE A 213 6.36 -3.57 4.15
C ILE A 213 7.49 -4.05 5.04
N HIS A 214 7.23 -4.95 5.98
CA HIS A 214 8.22 -5.44 6.95
C HIS A 214 8.00 -6.91 7.33
N GLY A 215 8.82 -7.46 8.20
CA GLY A 215 8.71 -8.85 8.67
C GLY A 215 7.45 -9.07 9.49
N GLY A 216 6.93 -10.30 9.42
CA GLY A 216 5.78 -10.73 10.18
C GLY A 216 5.04 -11.88 9.49
N SER A 217 3.93 -12.29 10.08
CA SER A 217 3.09 -13.35 9.52
C SER A 217 2.43 -12.92 8.21
N THR A 218 2.54 -13.75 7.20
CA THR A 218 1.81 -13.60 5.93
C THR A 218 0.49 -14.40 5.91
N ALA A 219 0.20 -15.12 7.01
CA ALA A 219 -1.04 -15.85 7.19
C ALA A 219 -2.08 -14.94 7.85
N GLY A 220 -3.19 -14.68 7.15
CA GLY A 220 -4.27 -13.85 7.68
C GLY A 220 -4.03 -12.34 7.60
N THR A 221 -4.82 -11.59 8.35
CA THR A 221 -4.84 -10.13 8.46
C THR A 221 -4.48 -9.77 9.90
N VAL A 222 -3.25 -9.35 10.16
CA VAL A 222 -2.67 -9.39 11.51
C VAL A 222 -1.95 -8.11 11.92
N SER A 223 -1.81 -7.13 11.03
CA SER A 223 -1.08 -5.90 11.33
C SER A 223 -2.00 -4.72 11.63
N THR A 224 -1.40 -3.63 12.10
CA THR A 224 -2.08 -2.33 12.26
C THR A 224 -2.00 -1.52 10.94
N GLY A 225 -2.13 -2.21 9.80
CA GLY A 225 -2.17 -1.62 8.47
C GLY A 225 -0.91 -1.80 7.62
N CYS A 226 0.23 -2.05 8.21
CA CYS A 226 1.44 -2.41 7.47
C CYS A 226 1.26 -3.75 6.74
N LEU A 227 2.09 -3.98 5.73
CA LEU A 227 2.13 -5.23 4.98
C LEU A 227 3.25 -6.11 5.52
N HIS A 228 2.92 -7.32 5.95
CA HIS A 228 3.92 -8.28 6.37
C HIS A 228 4.42 -9.10 5.17
N ALA A 229 5.71 -9.38 5.12
CA ALA A 229 6.33 -10.26 4.13
C ALA A 229 7.36 -11.19 4.77
N ALA A 230 7.62 -12.32 4.11
CA ALA A 230 8.63 -13.27 4.57
C ALA A 230 10.05 -12.65 4.48
N ALA A 231 10.93 -12.99 5.40
CA ALA A 231 12.30 -12.43 5.47
C ALA A 231 13.06 -12.54 4.13
N ARG A 232 12.99 -13.70 3.46
CA ARG A 232 13.63 -13.91 2.14
C ARG A 232 13.11 -12.95 1.07
N ASP A 233 11.83 -12.57 1.14
CA ASP A 233 11.19 -11.68 0.18
C ASP A 233 11.56 -10.22 0.48
N LEU A 234 11.65 -9.86 1.77
CA LEU A 234 12.13 -8.55 2.20
C LEU A 234 13.58 -8.30 1.81
N VAL A 235 14.48 -9.26 2.02
CA VAL A 235 15.88 -9.16 1.58
C VAL A 235 15.94 -8.91 0.07
N TRP A 236 15.13 -9.64 -0.72
CA TRP A 236 15.06 -9.42 -2.16
C TRP A 236 14.52 -8.03 -2.51
N LEU A 237 13.45 -7.57 -1.84
CA LEU A 237 12.89 -6.22 -2.04
C LEU A 237 13.92 -5.13 -1.73
N MET A 238 14.67 -5.28 -0.64
CA MET A 238 15.73 -4.34 -0.25
C MET A 238 16.78 -4.17 -1.35
N HIS A 239 17.12 -5.23 -2.07
CA HIS A 239 18.10 -5.17 -3.17
C HIS A 239 17.49 -4.68 -4.48
N SER A 240 16.28 -5.10 -4.80
CA SER A 240 15.71 -4.98 -6.15
C SER A 240 14.82 -3.76 -6.36
N VAL A 241 14.25 -3.19 -5.29
CA VAL A 241 13.32 -2.06 -5.38
C VAL A 241 14.03 -0.75 -5.03
N PRO A 242 14.13 0.22 -5.95
CA PRO A 242 14.75 1.51 -5.66
C PRO A 242 13.80 2.43 -4.85
N LEU A 243 14.39 3.40 -4.14
CA LEU A 243 13.63 4.52 -3.58
C LEU A 243 12.93 5.30 -4.72
N GLY A 244 11.72 5.76 -4.47
CA GLY A 244 10.87 6.42 -5.46
C GLY A 244 10.13 5.44 -6.40
N ALA A 245 10.29 4.11 -6.24
CA ALA A 245 9.45 3.15 -6.95
C ALA A 245 7.99 3.33 -6.52
N GLN A 246 7.07 3.35 -7.50
CA GLN A 246 5.64 3.43 -7.22
C GLN A 246 5.10 2.08 -6.78
N ILE A 247 4.17 2.13 -5.85
CA ILE A 247 3.40 1.00 -5.37
C ILE A 247 1.91 1.33 -5.46
N THR A 248 1.14 0.41 -6.02
CA THR A 248 -0.32 0.47 -6.04
C THR A 248 -0.87 -0.63 -5.16
N ILE A 249 -1.79 -0.29 -4.26
CA ILE A 249 -2.47 -1.22 -3.37
C ILE A 249 -3.95 -1.21 -3.75
N HIS A 250 -4.47 -2.36 -4.16
CA HIS A 250 -5.87 -2.60 -4.53
C HIS A 250 -6.59 -3.33 -3.39
N PRO A 251 -7.95 -3.22 -3.33
CA PRO A 251 -8.79 -4.00 -2.44
C PRO A 251 -8.61 -5.50 -2.60
#